data_b7ad09609c87666f77564f3f31ccb480
#
_entry.id   b7ad09609c87666f77564f3f31ccb480
#
_cell.length_a   1.000
_cell.length_b   1.000
_cell.length_c   1.000
_cell.angle_alpha   90.00
_cell.angle_beta   90.00
_cell.angle_gamma   90.00
#
_symmetry.space_group_name_H-M   'P 1'
#
loop_
_entity.id
_entity.type
_entity.pdbx_description
1 polymer ?
#
loop_
_entity_poly.entity_id
_entity_poly.type
_entity_poly.pdbx_seq_one_letter_code
_entity_poly.pdbx_strand_id
1 'polypeptide(L)'
;FNARSENLRPYYGMDMFGRAMVFGTIYALSSGTAHSPQYALEAMLKAANDGSFDFVDVVKEYGEKAKIMKKLFTDNGFHIVYDMDEDKPLADGFYFTIAYPGFSGAELIEALVYYGISAISLAITGSERLEGLRACVSLVKREQFPALEERLKAFHAHHGTN
;
A
#
# COMPACT_ATOMS: atom_id res chain seq x y z
N PHE A 1 3.49 24.34 12.76
CA PHE A 1 4.20 25.19 11.80
C PHE A 1 5.19 26.16 12.47
N ASN A 2 4.90 26.63 13.68
CA ASN A 2 5.73 27.58 14.43
C ASN A 2 6.77 26.88 15.34
N ALA A 3 6.88 25.56 15.27
CA ALA A 3 7.91 24.83 16.01
C ALA A 3 9.30 25.29 15.57
N ARG A 4 10.18 25.51 16.53
CA ARG A 4 11.58 25.89 16.30
C ARG A 4 12.50 24.76 16.68
N SER A 5 13.59 24.59 15.92
CA SER A 5 14.66 23.65 16.21
C SER A 5 15.98 24.18 15.67
N GLU A 6 16.92 24.42 16.55
CA GLU A 6 18.26 24.85 16.18
C GLU A 6 18.98 23.81 15.29
N ASN A 7 18.59 22.52 15.37
CA ASN A 7 19.12 21.46 14.50
C ASN A 7 18.80 21.65 13.02
N LEU A 8 17.82 22.49 12.66
CA LEU A 8 17.49 22.80 11.27
C LEU A 8 18.42 23.85 10.67
N ARG A 9 19.01 24.72 11.50
CA ARG A 9 19.80 25.87 11.05
C ARG A 9 21.02 25.51 10.20
N PRO A 10 21.82 24.46 10.55
CA PRO A 10 22.97 24.06 9.72
C PRO A 10 22.62 23.62 8.31
N TYR A 11 21.41 23.07 8.13
CA TYR A 11 20.96 22.47 6.85
C TYR A 11 20.13 23.45 6.01
N TYR A 12 19.29 24.23 6.66
CA TYR A 12 18.29 25.08 5.98
C TYR A 12 18.51 26.58 6.20
N GLY A 13 19.53 26.97 6.96
CA GLY A 13 19.76 28.37 7.29
C GLY A 13 18.71 29.01 8.19
N MET A 14 17.77 28.23 8.73
CA MET A 14 16.66 28.69 9.57
C MET A 14 16.27 27.65 10.61
N ASP A 15 15.70 28.10 11.72
CA ASP A 15 15.30 27.27 12.85
C ASP A 15 13.81 26.97 12.92
N MET A 16 13.00 27.64 12.09
CA MET A 16 11.55 27.48 12.08
C MET A 16 11.15 26.35 11.12
N PHE A 17 10.57 25.28 11.67
CA PHE A 17 10.22 24.07 10.92
C PHE A 17 9.34 24.36 9.68
N GLY A 18 8.26 25.12 9.85
CA GLY A 18 7.37 25.40 8.72
C GLY A 18 8.06 26.15 7.57
N ARG A 19 8.97 27.07 7.90
CA ARG A 19 9.75 27.78 6.87
C ARG A 19 10.78 26.87 6.20
N ALA A 20 11.45 26.01 6.98
CA ALA A 20 12.39 25.02 6.43
C ALA A 20 11.67 24.07 5.46
N MET A 21 10.50 23.58 5.81
CA MET A 21 9.67 22.74 4.93
C MET A 21 9.26 23.46 3.65
N VAL A 22 8.75 24.69 3.75
CA VAL A 22 8.29 25.45 2.58
C VAL A 22 9.45 25.80 1.67
N PHE A 23 10.47 26.47 2.18
CA PHE A 23 11.54 27.05 1.35
C PHE A 23 12.69 26.09 1.08
N GLY A 24 13.01 25.21 2.03
CA GLY A 24 14.11 24.24 1.90
C GLY A 24 13.73 22.94 1.21
N THR A 25 12.43 22.59 1.18
CA THR A 25 11.98 21.32 0.61
C THR A 25 10.94 21.51 -0.48
N ILE A 26 9.75 22.01 -0.14
CA ILE A 26 8.63 22.05 -1.10
C ILE A 26 8.93 22.99 -2.27
N TYR A 27 9.40 24.19 -2.00
CA TYR A 27 9.72 25.15 -3.06
C TYR A 27 10.90 24.69 -3.92
N ALA A 28 11.94 24.13 -3.30
CA ALA A 28 13.13 23.64 -4.01
C ALA A 28 12.80 22.47 -4.95
N LEU A 29 11.84 21.62 -4.57
CA LEU A 29 11.49 20.41 -5.34
C LEU A 29 10.39 20.65 -6.39
N SER A 30 9.47 21.59 -6.16
CA SER A 30 8.26 21.72 -6.98
C SER A 30 7.91 23.14 -7.38
N SER A 31 8.66 24.16 -6.92
CA SER A 31 8.32 25.60 -7.05
C SER A 31 6.94 25.97 -6.47
N GLY A 32 6.33 25.05 -5.74
CA GLY A 32 5.00 25.20 -5.14
C GLY A 32 4.04 24.08 -5.54
N THR A 33 2.88 24.07 -4.92
CA THR A 33 1.85 23.06 -5.15
C THR A 33 1.01 23.43 -6.38
N ALA A 34 0.75 22.46 -7.25
CA ALA A 34 -0.11 22.66 -8.41
C ALA A 34 -1.52 23.13 -7.99
N HIS A 35 -2.08 24.10 -8.70
CA HIS A 35 -3.34 24.71 -8.33
C HIS A 35 -4.55 23.80 -8.56
N SER A 36 -4.61 23.10 -9.70
CA SER A 36 -5.74 22.23 -10.03
C SER A 36 -6.04 21.16 -8.98
N PRO A 37 -5.03 20.40 -8.46
CA PRO A 37 -5.28 19.45 -7.38
C PRO A 37 -5.76 20.12 -6.07
N GLN A 38 -5.34 21.35 -5.78
CA GLN A 38 -5.81 22.06 -4.59
C GLN A 38 -7.30 22.38 -4.68
N TYR A 39 -7.77 22.89 -5.82
CA TYR A 39 -9.19 23.14 -6.05
C TYR A 39 -10.02 21.85 -6.06
N ALA A 40 -9.48 20.78 -6.65
CA ALA A 40 -10.14 19.47 -6.62
C ALA A 40 -10.30 18.95 -5.18
N LEU A 41 -9.23 19.02 -4.37
CA LEU A 41 -9.27 18.63 -2.96
C LEU A 41 -10.24 19.50 -2.16
N GLU A 42 -10.23 20.83 -2.37
CA GLU A 42 -11.17 21.75 -1.73
C GLU A 42 -12.62 21.35 -2.04
N ALA A 43 -12.94 21.08 -3.32
CA ALA A 43 -14.27 20.69 -3.73
C ALA A 43 -14.70 19.35 -3.09
N MET A 44 -13.80 18.36 -3.02
CA MET A 44 -14.05 17.09 -2.34
C MET A 44 -14.31 17.27 -0.85
N LEU A 45 -13.50 18.10 -0.17
CA LEU A 45 -13.67 18.36 1.26
C LEU A 45 -14.96 19.11 1.55
N LYS A 46 -15.35 20.07 0.72
CA LYS A 46 -16.66 20.77 0.83
C LYS A 46 -17.80 19.78 0.67
N ALA A 47 -17.77 18.94 -0.37
CA ALA A 47 -18.79 17.94 -0.63
C ALA A 47 -18.89 16.90 0.50
N ALA A 48 -17.75 16.52 1.12
CA ALA A 48 -17.76 15.65 2.29
C ALA A 48 -18.39 16.34 3.51
N ASN A 49 -18.11 17.63 3.74
CA ASN A 49 -18.65 18.39 4.85
C ASN A 49 -20.16 18.66 4.73
N ASP A 50 -20.67 18.85 3.53
CA ASP A 50 -22.10 19.05 3.29
C ASP A 50 -22.90 17.73 3.11
N GLY A 51 -22.21 16.59 3.13
CA GLY A 51 -22.82 15.27 3.02
C GLY A 51 -23.18 14.84 1.61
N SER A 52 -22.81 15.60 0.58
CA SER A 52 -23.05 15.21 -0.82
C SER A 52 -22.03 14.22 -1.37
N PHE A 53 -20.95 13.95 -0.63
CA PHE A 53 -19.90 12.97 -0.96
C PHE A 53 -19.46 12.18 0.27
N ASP A 54 -19.61 10.88 0.24
CA ASP A 54 -19.10 9.97 1.26
C ASP A 54 -17.82 9.27 0.75
N PHE A 55 -16.67 9.78 1.19
CA PHE A 55 -15.38 9.21 0.86
C PHE A 55 -15.21 7.79 1.42
N VAL A 56 -15.75 7.53 2.61
CA VAL A 56 -15.63 6.21 3.26
C VAL A 56 -16.39 5.15 2.46
N ASP A 57 -17.56 5.49 1.94
CA ASP A 57 -18.33 4.57 1.09
C ASP A 57 -17.59 4.25 -0.22
N VAL A 58 -16.97 5.24 -0.83
CA VAL A 58 -16.16 5.04 -2.05
C VAL A 58 -15.00 4.10 -1.81
N VAL A 59 -14.29 4.19 -0.68
CA VAL A 59 -13.12 3.35 -0.39
C VAL A 59 -13.47 2.00 0.25
N LYS A 60 -14.69 1.81 0.70
CA LYS A 60 -15.18 0.56 1.30
C LYS A 60 -14.98 -0.65 0.39
N GLU A 61 -15.14 -0.48 -0.90
CA GLU A 61 -14.91 -1.53 -1.91
C GLU A 61 -13.49 -2.09 -1.85
N TYR A 62 -12.48 -1.27 -1.56
CA TYR A 62 -11.11 -1.77 -1.42
C TYR A 62 -10.98 -2.70 -0.20
N GLY A 63 -11.61 -2.36 0.91
CA GLY A 63 -11.65 -3.21 2.09
C GLY A 63 -12.35 -4.56 1.83
N GLU A 64 -13.47 -4.55 1.11
CA GLU A 64 -14.17 -5.79 0.75
C GLU A 64 -13.33 -6.66 -0.20
N LYS A 65 -12.68 -6.05 -1.20
CA LYS A 65 -11.77 -6.76 -2.09
C LYS A 65 -10.57 -7.33 -1.36
N ALA A 66 -9.98 -6.57 -0.41
CA ALA A 66 -8.87 -7.04 0.40
C ALA A 66 -9.23 -8.29 1.21
N LYS A 67 -10.41 -8.32 1.84
CA LYS A 67 -10.89 -9.49 2.59
C LYS A 67 -10.97 -10.74 1.70
N ILE A 68 -11.56 -10.59 0.51
CA ILE A 68 -11.69 -11.70 -0.44
C ILE A 68 -10.31 -12.16 -0.91
N MET A 69 -9.46 -11.24 -1.34
CA MET A 69 -8.13 -11.58 -1.84
C MET A 69 -7.24 -12.21 -0.76
N LYS A 70 -7.21 -11.67 0.46
CA LYS A 70 -6.49 -12.27 1.59
C LYS A 70 -6.93 -13.72 1.81
N LYS A 71 -8.27 -13.96 1.79
CA LYS A 71 -8.80 -15.31 1.93
C LYS A 71 -8.33 -16.23 0.79
N LEU A 72 -8.38 -15.79 -0.46
CA LEU A 72 -7.90 -16.57 -1.59
C LEU A 72 -6.42 -16.97 -1.44
N PHE A 73 -5.58 -16.05 -1.01
CA PHE A 73 -4.17 -16.34 -0.76
C PHE A 73 -3.98 -17.31 0.42
N THR A 74 -4.63 -17.06 1.55
CA THR A 74 -4.46 -17.91 2.74
C THR A 74 -5.04 -19.31 2.57
N ASP A 75 -6.15 -19.46 1.87
CA ASP A 75 -6.73 -20.77 1.52
C ASP A 75 -5.79 -21.60 0.61
N ASN A 76 -4.83 -20.96 -0.04
CA ASN A 76 -3.84 -21.59 -0.92
C ASN A 76 -2.41 -21.57 -0.35
N GLY A 77 -2.26 -21.61 0.97
CA GLY A 77 -0.98 -21.82 1.66
C GLY A 77 -0.12 -20.59 1.88
N PHE A 78 -0.58 -19.42 1.47
CA PHE A 78 0.09 -18.16 1.79
C PHE A 78 -0.23 -17.71 3.21
N HIS A 79 0.60 -16.82 3.76
CA HIS A 79 0.31 -16.13 5.01
C HIS A 79 0.49 -14.61 4.85
N ILE A 80 -0.15 -13.84 5.73
CA ILE A 80 -0.01 -12.39 5.77
C ILE A 80 1.27 -12.05 6.54
N VAL A 81 2.15 -11.23 5.95
CA VAL A 81 3.46 -10.89 6.54
C VAL A 81 3.31 -9.84 7.64
N TYR A 82 2.53 -8.79 7.37
CA TYR A 82 2.21 -7.75 8.32
C TYR A 82 0.70 -7.78 8.56
N ASP A 83 0.30 -8.36 9.68
CA ASP A 83 -1.10 -8.59 10.03
C ASP A 83 -1.55 -7.78 11.25
N MET A 84 -0.61 -7.41 12.09
CA MET A 84 -0.86 -6.72 13.35
C MET A 84 -0.03 -5.42 13.44
N ASP A 85 -0.61 -4.41 14.07
CA ASP A 85 0.02 -3.20 14.57
C ASP A 85 -0.07 -3.23 16.09
N GLU A 86 1.03 -3.60 16.74
CA GLU A 86 1.08 -3.96 18.16
C GLU A 86 0.05 -5.07 18.48
N ASP A 87 -1.02 -4.74 19.19
CA ASP A 87 -2.09 -5.65 19.63
C ASP A 87 -3.36 -5.57 18.76
N LYS A 88 -3.37 -4.78 17.70
CA LYS A 88 -4.54 -4.55 16.83
C LYS A 88 -4.31 -5.09 15.44
N PRO A 89 -5.37 -5.61 14.79
CA PRO A 89 -5.28 -5.95 13.37
C PRO A 89 -4.91 -4.71 12.53
N LEU A 90 -3.94 -4.89 11.62
CA LEU A 90 -3.52 -3.84 10.72
C LEU A 90 -4.68 -3.45 9.79
N ALA A 91 -4.97 -2.15 9.70
CA ALA A 91 -5.95 -1.63 8.77
C ALA A 91 -5.42 -1.74 7.33
N ASP A 92 -6.21 -2.33 6.45
CA ASP A 92 -5.88 -2.42 5.04
C ASP A 92 -6.16 -1.11 4.31
N GLY A 93 -5.24 -0.77 3.39
CA GLY A 93 -5.43 0.28 2.41
C GLY A 93 -5.58 -0.32 1.01
N PHE A 94 -4.80 0.19 0.04
CA PHE A 94 -4.74 -0.37 -1.31
C PHE A 94 -3.90 -1.66 -1.39
N TYR A 95 -3.16 -1.98 -0.35
CA TYR A 95 -2.17 -3.04 -0.33
C TYR A 95 -2.29 -3.89 0.93
N PHE A 96 -1.94 -5.16 0.79
CA PHE A 96 -1.63 -6.05 1.90
C PHE A 96 -0.38 -6.86 1.56
N THR A 97 0.16 -7.58 2.52
CA THR A 97 1.45 -8.25 2.38
C THR A 97 1.27 -9.76 2.52
N ILE A 98 1.89 -10.50 1.63
CA ILE A 98 1.80 -11.96 1.56
C ILE A 98 3.18 -12.59 1.47
N ALA A 99 3.32 -13.80 1.96
CA ALA A 99 4.47 -14.65 1.70
C ALA A 99 4.03 -16.12 1.58
N TYR A 100 4.89 -16.93 1.01
CA TYR A 100 4.67 -18.38 0.87
C TYR A 100 5.85 -19.12 1.50
N PRO A 101 5.61 -20.19 2.29
CA PRO A 101 6.68 -20.92 2.97
C PRO A 101 7.76 -21.40 2.00
N GLY A 102 9.02 -21.24 2.38
CA GLY A 102 10.16 -21.69 1.61
C GLY A 102 10.63 -20.80 0.48
N PHE A 103 9.98 -19.65 0.24
CA PHE A 103 10.36 -18.69 -0.78
C PHE A 103 10.86 -17.38 -0.18
N SER A 104 11.90 -16.82 -0.75
CA SER A 104 12.19 -15.39 -0.63
C SER A 104 11.22 -14.58 -1.52
N GLY A 105 11.10 -13.27 -1.28
CA GLY A 105 10.24 -12.41 -2.11
C GLY A 105 10.62 -12.39 -3.59
N ALA A 106 11.92 -12.47 -3.90
CA ALA A 106 12.40 -12.51 -5.28
C ALA A 106 12.01 -13.82 -5.99
N GLU A 107 12.27 -14.95 -5.35
CA GLU A 107 11.89 -16.28 -5.86
C GLU A 107 10.38 -16.42 -6.00
N LEU A 108 9.62 -15.89 -5.04
CA LEU A 108 8.16 -15.93 -5.07
C LEU A 108 7.58 -15.11 -6.24
N ILE A 109 8.13 -13.93 -6.54
CA ILE A 109 7.74 -13.15 -7.72
C ILE A 109 7.98 -13.95 -9.00
N GLU A 110 9.18 -14.48 -9.15
CA GLU A 110 9.55 -15.26 -10.33
C GLU A 110 8.60 -16.45 -10.53
N ALA A 111 8.37 -17.22 -9.47
CA ALA A 111 7.45 -18.36 -9.51
C ALA A 111 6.00 -17.93 -9.85
N LEU A 112 5.47 -16.89 -9.21
CA LEU A 112 4.08 -16.42 -9.43
C LEU A 112 3.84 -15.88 -10.85
N VAL A 113 4.85 -15.31 -11.50
CA VAL A 113 4.73 -14.81 -12.87
C VAL A 113 4.36 -15.92 -13.85
N TYR A 114 4.85 -17.15 -13.66
CA TYR A 114 4.47 -18.31 -14.49
C TYR A 114 2.98 -18.66 -14.38
N TYR A 115 2.32 -18.25 -13.29
CA TYR A 115 0.87 -18.39 -13.10
C TYR A 115 0.11 -17.10 -13.46
N GLY A 116 0.80 -16.11 -14.03
CA GLY A 116 0.19 -14.83 -14.42
C GLY A 116 -0.20 -13.94 -13.24
N ILE A 117 0.47 -14.09 -12.09
CA ILE A 117 0.30 -13.25 -10.90
C ILE A 117 1.53 -12.36 -10.75
N SER A 118 1.33 -11.05 -10.70
CA SER A 118 2.38 -10.07 -10.51
C SER A 118 2.21 -9.33 -9.17
N ALA A 119 3.29 -9.13 -8.46
CA ALA A 119 3.35 -8.40 -7.20
C ALA A 119 4.71 -7.68 -7.07
N ILE A 120 4.95 -6.99 -5.96
CA ILE A 120 6.20 -6.28 -5.70
C ILE A 120 6.83 -6.84 -4.43
N SER A 121 8.13 -7.15 -4.47
CA SER A 121 8.88 -7.58 -3.28
C SER A 121 8.85 -6.53 -2.18
N LEU A 122 8.67 -6.97 -0.93
CA LEU A 122 8.74 -6.10 0.23
C LEU A 122 10.13 -5.46 0.40
N ALA A 123 11.19 -6.13 0.00
CA ALA A 123 12.55 -5.58 0.03
C ALA A 123 12.68 -4.27 -0.77
N ILE A 124 12.01 -4.16 -1.93
CA ILE A 124 12.00 -2.92 -2.75
C ILE A 124 11.24 -1.79 -2.04
N THR A 125 10.30 -2.11 -1.17
CA THR A 125 9.51 -1.12 -0.42
C THR A 125 10.14 -0.70 0.91
N GLY A 126 11.38 -1.12 1.18
CA GLY A 126 12.12 -0.78 2.39
C GLY A 126 11.83 -1.66 3.60
N SER A 127 11.15 -2.80 3.41
CA SER A 127 10.95 -3.78 4.47
C SER A 127 12.25 -4.55 4.77
N GLU A 128 12.48 -4.84 6.04
CA GLU A 128 13.56 -5.75 6.47
C GLU A 128 13.21 -7.23 6.22
N ARG A 129 11.93 -7.54 5.95
CA ARG A 129 11.47 -8.89 5.65
C ARG A 129 11.69 -9.20 4.17
N LEU A 130 12.54 -10.20 3.91
CA LEU A 130 12.95 -10.58 2.56
C LEU A 130 11.99 -11.59 1.91
N GLU A 131 11.15 -12.26 2.71
CA GLU A 131 10.23 -13.31 2.26
C GLU A 131 8.93 -12.81 1.66
N GLY A 132 8.61 -11.52 1.79
CA GLY A 132 7.27 -11.00 1.52
C GLY A 132 7.11 -10.28 0.19
N LEU A 133 5.85 -10.24 -0.24
CA LEU A 133 5.36 -9.47 -1.39
C LEU A 133 4.27 -8.50 -0.97
N ARG A 134 4.17 -7.38 -1.67
CA ARG A 134 3.05 -6.44 -1.59
C ARG A 134 2.04 -6.73 -2.69
N ALA A 135 0.84 -7.17 -2.30
CA ALA A 135 -0.29 -7.37 -3.20
C ALA A 135 -1.17 -6.11 -3.24
N CYS A 136 -1.68 -5.77 -4.43
CA CYS A 136 -2.50 -4.59 -4.66
C CYS A 136 -3.96 -4.98 -4.92
N VAL A 137 -4.91 -4.36 -4.21
CA VAL A 137 -6.35 -4.61 -4.40
C VAL A 137 -7.01 -3.61 -5.35
N SER A 138 -6.45 -2.41 -5.50
CA SER A 138 -7.11 -1.32 -6.23
C SER A 138 -7.30 -1.62 -7.72
N LEU A 139 -6.33 -2.29 -8.34
CA LEU A 139 -6.35 -2.59 -9.78
C LEU A 139 -7.00 -3.93 -10.13
N VAL A 140 -7.26 -4.80 -9.15
CA VAL A 140 -7.91 -6.10 -9.39
C VAL A 140 -9.42 -5.90 -9.35
N LYS A 141 -10.11 -6.32 -10.41
CA LYS A 141 -11.57 -6.29 -10.49
C LYS A 141 -12.17 -7.58 -9.91
N ARG A 142 -13.43 -7.52 -9.43
CA ARG A 142 -14.11 -8.68 -8.85
C ARG A 142 -14.23 -9.84 -9.85
N GLU A 143 -14.41 -9.55 -11.13
CA GLU A 143 -14.50 -10.57 -12.20
C GLU A 143 -13.20 -11.36 -12.39
N GLN A 144 -12.08 -10.86 -11.85
CA GLN A 144 -10.78 -11.53 -11.92
C GLN A 144 -10.53 -12.49 -10.75
N PHE A 145 -11.36 -12.46 -9.69
CA PHE A 145 -11.16 -13.33 -8.53
C PHE A 145 -11.24 -14.82 -8.84
N PRO A 146 -12.16 -15.32 -9.68
CA PRO A 146 -12.13 -16.74 -10.06
C PRO A 146 -10.83 -17.16 -10.74
N ALA A 147 -10.31 -16.32 -11.65
CA ALA A 147 -9.04 -16.60 -12.32
C ALA A 147 -7.85 -16.52 -11.34
N LEU A 148 -7.87 -15.60 -10.38
CA LEU A 148 -6.87 -15.55 -9.32
C LEU A 148 -6.89 -16.83 -8.47
N GLU A 149 -8.07 -17.29 -8.08
CA GLU A 149 -8.24 -18.51 -7.29
C GLU A 149 -7.69 -19.74 -8.02
N GLU A 150 -8.02 -19.93 -9.29
CA GLU A 150 -7.49 -21.04 -10.11
C GLU A 150 -5.95 -21.02 -10.18
N ARG A 151 -5.38 -19.84 -10.38
CA ARG A 151 -3.93 -19.66 -10.45
C ARG A 151 -3.23 -19.96 -9.12
N LEU A 152 -3.83 -19.53 -8.01
CA LEU A 152 -3.31 -19.83 -6.67
C LEU A 152 -3.41 -21.32 -6.34
N LYS A 153 -4.51 -21.98 -6.71
CA LYS A 153 -4.65 -23.44 -6.58
C LYS A 153 -3.59 -24.20 -7.38
N ALA A 154 -3.37 -23.79 -8.63
CA ALA A 154 -2.33 -24.38 -9.46
C ALA A 154 -0.93 -24.16 -8.88
N PHE A 155 -0.65 -22.96 -8.39
CA PHE A 155 0.61 -22.66 -7.69
C PHE A 155 0.79 -23.55 -6.46
N HIS A 156 -0.22 -23.62 -5.60
CA HIS A 156 -0.16 -24.41 -4.37
C HIS A 156 -0.02 -25.92 -4.64
N ALA A 157 -0.67 -26.42 -5.68
CA ALA A 157 -0.56 -27.82 -6.08
C ALA A 157 0.88 -28.21 -6.51
N HIS A 158 1.64 -27.27 -7.08
CA HIS A 158 3.02 -27.51 -7.51
C HIS A 158 4.06 -27.25 -6.42
N HIS A 159 3.79 -26.32 -5.52
CA HIS A 159 4.80 -25.85 -4.55
C HIS A 159 4.43 -26.13 -3.09
N GLY A 160 3.20 -26.56 -2.82
CA GLY A 160 2.77 -26.94 -1.47
C GLY A 160 3.51 -28.21 -1.01
N THR A 161 4.14 -28.13 0.14
CA THR A 161 4.66 -29.33 0.81
C THR A 161 3.49 -30.06 1.45
N ASN A 162 3.26 -31.30 1.03
CA ASN A 162 2.36 -32.25 1.72
C ASN A 162 2.85 -32.54 3.14
#